data_5c4d36a19b3ecd228fa18b7a5d674533
#
_entry.id   5c4d36a19b3ecd228fa18b7a5d674533
#
_cell.length_a   1.000
_cell.length_b   1.000
_cell.length_c   1.000
_cell.angle_alpha   90.00
_cell.angle_beta   90.00
_cell.angle_gamma   90.00
#
_symmetry.space_group_name_H-M   'P 1'
#
loop_
_entity.id
_entity.type
_entity.pdbx_description
1 polymer ?
#
loop_
_entity_poly.entity_id
_entity_poly.type
_entity_poly.pdbx_seq_one_letter_code
_entity_poly.pdbx_strand_id
1 'polypeptide(L)'
;MSSVTGEQVQLSIFGESHGPAIGCVIDGLPAGIPVDLDAIYKDMARRAPGRDKTATPRLEKDMPHILSGVLNGRTTGAPLAMEIVNENTRSGDYGNVALVPRPSHSDYPAYVKYGGRNDVRGGGHFSGRLTAPLVFAGAIAKQYLAQQGVFVGAHIAKVGGVKDALFDPNSIDKETLNRLSDSTFAVLNPEAEENMRAVIEAARLQQNSVGGSIECAAIGLPVGVGGNMFSTVESKLSALLFGIPAVKGVQFGLGFDFAGAFGADVNDGYTVRDGKVALLSNNNGGVLGGMTSGAPLVLQVAIKPTPSISQPQPSVNLQTMEPETLTIHGRHDPCIVPRAVPVVEAAVAFGLMDLLIQG
;
A
#
# COMPACT_ATOMS: atom_id res chain seq x y z
N MET A 1 -9.87 17.14 8.19
CA MET A 1 -9.16 15.91 7.82
C MET A 1 -9.10 15.86 6.31
N SER A 2 -7.96 15.55 5.73
CA SER A 2 -7.84 15.47 4.27
C SER A 2 -7.70 14.02 3.86
N SER A 3 -8.56 13.55 2.94
CA SER A 3 -8.39 12.32 2.20
C SER A 3 -7.90 12.64 0.78
N VAL A 4 -7.17 13.76 0.65
CA VAL A 4 -6.58 14.27 -0.58
C VAL A 4 -5.07 14.24 -0.44
N THR A 5 -4.39 13.81 -1.49
CA THR A 5 -2.93 13.76 -1.60
C THR A 5 -2.52 14.08 -3.04
N GLY A 6 -1.21 14.36 -3.24
CA GLY A 6 -0.63 14.74 -4.53
C GLY A 6 -0.57 16.26 -4.72
N GLU A 7 0.31 16.71 -5.61
CA GLU A 7 0.57 18.12 -5.89
C GLU A 7 0.17 18.49 -7.32
N GLN A 8 0.68 17.79 -8.31
CA GLN A 8 0.33 17.98 -9.73
C GLN A 8 -0.86 17.11 -10.12
N VAL A 9 -0.87 15.89 -9.62
CA VAL A 9 -2.00 14.96 -9.75
C VAL A 9 -2.59 14.73 -8.37
N GLN A 10 -3.79 15.22 -8.12
CA GLN A 10 -4.47 15.09 -6.85
C GLN A 10 -5.36 13.87 -6.82
N LEU A 11 -5.24 13.07 -5.76
CA LEU A 11 -6.12 11.95 -5.47
C LEU A 11 -6.98 12.27 -4.25
N SER A 12 -8.29 12.27 -4.42
CA SER A 12 -9.27 12.36 -3.34
C SER A 12 -10.00 11.04 -3.18
N ILE A 13 -9.92 10.42 -2.00
CA ILE A 13 -10.61 9.15 -1.67
C ILE A 13 -11.82 9.44 -0.80
N PHE A 14 -12.98 8.88 -1.14
CA PHE A 14 -14.24 9.05 -0.42
C PHE A 14 -14.92 7.72 -0.08
N GLY A 15 -15.92 7.80 0.79
CA GLY A 15 -16.75 6.69 1.20
C GLY A 15 -16.33 6.05 2.53
N GLU A 16 -17.07 5.04 2.93
CA GLU A 16 -16.92 4.32 4.19
C GLU A 16 -17.14 2.82 3.96
N SER A 17 -16.51 1.98 4.77
CA SER A 17 -16.51 0.53 4.57
C SER A 17 -17.91 -0.09 4.44
N HIS A 18 -18.88 0.45 5.16
CA HIS A 18 -20.28 0.00 5.16
C HIS A 18 -21.25 1.07 4.65
N GLY A 19 -20.72 2.13 4.02
CA GLY A 19 -21.50 3.08 3.24
C GLY A 19 -21.97 2.49 1.91
N PRO A 20 -22.75 3.24 1.11
CA PRO A 20 -23.25 2.75 -0.18
C PRO A 20 -22.15 2.40 -1.17
N ALA A 21 -21.10 3.21 -1.21
CA ALA A 21 -19.96 3.04 -2.10
C ALA A 21 -18.68 3.64 -1.49
N ILE A 22 -17.54 3.24 -2.04
CA ILE A 22 -16.25 3.89 -1.89
C ILE A 22 -15.74 4.30 -3.25
N GLY A 23 -14.87 5.30 -3.34
CA GLY A 23 -14.34 5.70 -4.63
C GLY A 23 -13.24 6.73 -4.53
N CYS A 24 -12.83 7.22 -5.69
CA CYS A 24 -11.88 8.32 -5.77
C CYS A 24 -12.17 9.27 -6.93
N VAL A 25 -11.60 10.46 -6.81
CA VAL A 25 -11.42 11.42 -7.90
C VAL A 25 -9.93 11.65 -8.06
N ILE A 26 -9.45 11.54 -9.31
CA ILE A 26 -8.07 11.86 -9.69
C ILE A 26 -8.13 13.08 -10.59
N ASP A 27 -7.59 14.20 -10.14
CA ASP A 27 -7.52 15.45 -10.87
C ASP A 27 -6.09 15.76 -11.30
N GLY A 28 -5.90 16.47 -12.42
CA GLY A 28 -4.59 16.80 -12.96
C GLY A 28 -3.94 15.72 -13.83
N LEU A 29 -4.63 14.64 -14.16
CA LEU A 29 -4.11 13.64 -15.09
C LEU A 29 -3.94 14.24 -16.50
N PRO A 30 -2.76 14.06 -17.14
CA PRO A 30 -2.59 14.41 -18.54
C PRO A 30 -3.63 13.71 -19.44
N ALA A 31 -4.10 14.40 -20.48
CA ALA A 31 -4.96 13.77 -21.49
C ALA A 31 -4.16 12.76 -22.32
N GLY A 32 -4.83 11.68 -22.73
CA GLY A 32 -4.25 10.69 -23.64
C GLY A 32 -3.54 9.50 -22.98
N ILE A 33 -3.49 9.40 -21.65
CA ILE A 33 -2.99 8.20 -20.96
C ILE A 33 -3.93 7.03 -21.33
N PRO A 34 -3.40 5.88 -21.81
CA PRO A 34 -4.22 4.68 -22.01
C PRO A 34 -4.85 4.23 -20.68
N VAL A 35 -6.09 3.77 -20.76
CA VAL A 35 -6.81 3.18 -19.63
C VAL A 35 -7.14 1.73 -20.00
N ASP A 36 -6.18 0.84 -19.75
CA ASP A 36 -6.34 -0.60 -19.89
C ASP A 36 -7.09 -1.15 -18.67
N LEU A 37 -8.34 -1.50 -18.85
CA LEU A 37 -9.22 -2.00 -17.80
C LEU A 37 -8.79 -3.38 -17.31
N ASP A 38 -8.22 -4.23 -18.16
CA ASP A 38 -7.78 -5.57 -17.75
C ASP A 38 -6.59 -5.49 -16.80
N ALA A 39 -5.65 -4.58 -17.06
CA ALA A 39 -4.54 -4.28 -16.15
C ALA A 39 -5.04 -3.71 -14.80
N ILE A 40 -6.04 -2.82 -14.83
CA ILE A 40 -6.66 -2.29 -13.62
C ILE A 40 -7.35 -3.41 -12.84
N TYR A 41 -8.17 -4.24 -13.49
CA TYR A 41 -8.87 -5.36 -12.83
C TYR A 41 -7.89 -6.37 -12.23
N LYS A 42 -6.75 -6.60 -12.86
CA LYS A 42 -5.70 -7.46 -12.34
C LYS A 42 -5.15 -6.94 -11.00
N ASP A 43 -4.78 -5.66 -10.93
CA ASP A 43 -4.26 -5.05 -9.70
C ASP A 43 -5.34 -4.98 -8.60
N MET A 44 -6.56 -4.59 -8.95
CA MET A 44 -7.71 -4.60 -8.04
C MET A 44 -7.99 -6.00 -7.47
N ALA A 45 -7.88 -7.01 -8.31
CA ALA A 45 -8.08 -8.40 -7.94
C ALA A 45 -7.01 -8.92 -6.95
N ARG A 46 -5.74 -8.51 -7.09
CA ARG A 46 -4.67 -8.87 -6.13
C ARG A 46 -4.96 -8.31 -4.74
N ARG A 47 -5.57 -7.14 -4.67
CA ARG A 47 -5.97 -6.50 -3.41
C ARG A 47 -7.26 -7.11 -2.83
N ALA A 48 -8.19 -7.58 -3.64
CA ALA A 48 -9.50 -8.05 -3.22
C ALA A 48 -9.40 -9.27 -2.25
N PRO A 49 -10.34 -9.41 -1.28
CA PRO A 49 -10.35 -10.55 -0.38
C PRO A 49 -10.78 -11.85 -1.07
N GLY A 50 -10.48 -13.00 -0.44
CA GLY A 50 -11.05 -14.31 -0.82
C GLY A 50 -10.35 -15.04 -1.95
N ARG A 51 -9.21 -14.58 -2.44
CA ARG A 51 -8.44 -15.24 -3.51
C ARG A 51 -7.37 -16.20 -3.03
N ASP A 52 -7.02 -16.14 -1.77
CA ASP A 52 -5.99 -16.96 -1.15
C ASP A 52 -6.54 -17.69 0.07
N LYS A 53 -6.12 -18.94 0.30
CA LYS A 53 -6.54 -19.74 1.46
C LYS A 53 -6.15 -19.12 2.80
N THR A 54 -5.15 -18.25 2.82
CA THR A 54 -4.68 -17.52 4.00
C THR A 54 -5.43 -16.21 4.25
N ALA A 55 -6.31 -15.80 3.32
CA ALA A 55 -7.14 -14.61 3.45
C ALA A 55 -8.53 -14.92 4.03
N THR A 56 -9.25 -13.87 4.43
CA THR A 56 -10.66 -13.99 4.84
C THR A 56 -11.51 -14.63 3.74
N PRO A 57 -12.50 -15.49 4.09
CA PRO A 57 -13.43 -16.08 3.11
C PRO A 57 -14.45 -15.09 2.54
N ARG A 58 -14.35 -13.80 2.85
CA ARG A 58 -15.18 -12.75 2.26
C ARG A 58 -14.84 -12.61 0.78
N LEU A 59 -15.84 -12.59 -0.08
CA LEU A 59 -15.70 -12.36 -1.51
C LEU A 59 -16.25 -10.98 -1.85
N GLU A 60 -15.43 -10.13 -2.43
CA GLU A 60 -15.81 -8.84 -3.01
C GLU A 60 -15.18 -8.74 -4.38
N LYS A 61 -15.97 -8.37 -5.38
CA LYS A 61 -15.48 -8.25 -6.76
C LYS A 61 -14.62 -7.01 -6.96
N ASP A 62 -14.81 -5.99 -6.11
CA ASP A 62 -14.13 -4.68 -6.17
C ASP A 62 -14.08 -4.10 -7.60
N MET A 63 -15.19 -4.24 -8.33
CA MET A 63 -15.28 -3.76 -9.71
C MET A 63 -15.41 -2.23 -9.74
N PRO A 64 -14.44 -1.51 -10.30
CA PRO A 64 -14.52 -0.08 -10.41
C PRO A 64 -15.48 0.32 -11.53
N HIS A 65 -16.33 1.28 -11.25
CA HIS A 65 -17.22 1.94 -12.22
C HIS A 65 -16.70 3.35 -12.48
N ILE A 66 -16.17 3.59 -13.68
CA ILE A 66 -15.64 4.90 -14.07
C ILE A 66 -16.81 5.79 -14.49
N LEU A 67 -16.91 6.97 -13.86
CA LEU A 67 -17.99 7.93 -14.04
C LEU A 67 -17.61 9.09 -14.98
N SER A 68 -16.34 9.47 -15.02
CA SER A 68 -15.82 10.58 -15.84
C SER A 68 -14.33 10.45 -16.12
N GLY A 69 -13.78 11.31 -16.97
CA GLY A 69 -12.36 11.45 -17.21
C GLY A 69 -11.77 10.45 -18.22
N VAL A 70 -12.57 9.56 -18.80
CA VAL A 70 -12.13 8.58 -19.80
C VAL A 70 -13.03 8.62 -21.03
N LEU A 71 -12.44 8.66 -22.21
CA LEU A 71 -13.11 8.56 -23.50
C LEU A 71 -12.28 7.67 -24.45
N ASN A 72 -12.92 6.72 -25.11
CA ASN A 72 -12.27 5.80 -26.05
C ASN A 72 -11.00 5.14 -25.48
N GLY A 73 -11.05 4.70 -24.21
CA GLY A 73 -9.94 4.03 -23.54
C GLY A 73 -8.74 4.92 -23.21
N ARG A 74 -8.93 6.26 -23.15
CA ARG A 74 -7.87 7.21 -22.78
C ARG A 74 -8.40 8.28 -21.84
N THR A 75 -7.52 8.82 -20.99
CA THR A 75 -7.83 9.98 -20.16
C THR A 75 -8.13 11.21 -21.02
N THR A 76 -9.05 12.06 -20.55
CA THR A 76 -9.47 13.27 -21.28
C THR A 76 -8.85 14.56 -20.77
N GLY A 77 -8.15 14.51 -19.62
CA GLY A 77 -7.71 15.69 -18.88
C GLY A 77 -8.78 16.28 -17.94
N ALA A 78 -10.03 15.83 -18.03
CA ALA A 78 -11.03 16.11 -17.00
C ALA A 78 -10.79 15.22 -15.77
N PRO A 79 -11.28 15.62 -14.57
CA PRO A 79 -11.20 14.78 -13.39
C PRO A 79 -11.74 13.37 -13.63
N LEU A 80 -10.92 12.35 -13.37
CA LEU A 80 -11.31 10.95 -13.46
C LEU A 80 -11.97 10.54 -12.16
N ALA A 81 -13.28 10.31 -12.18
CA ALA A 81 -14.05 9.83 -11.05
C ALA A 81 -14.40 8.35 -11.21
N MET A 82 -14.28 7.61 -10.11
CA MET A 82 -14.58 6.18 -10.04
C MET A 82 -15.25 5.84 -8.71
N GLU A 83 -16.18 4.90 -8.75
CA GLU A 83 -16.79 4.32 -7.55
C GLU A 83 -16.76 2.79 -7.58
N ILE A 84 -16.84 2.19 -6.38
CA ILE A 84 -17.03 0.76 -6.14
C ILE A 84 -18.21 0.62 -5.19
N VAL A 85 -19.28 -0.02 -5.64
CA VAL A 85 -20.48 -0.28 -4.82
C VAL A 85 -20.16 -1.31 -3.75
N ASN A 86 -20.61 -1.07 -2.51
CA ASN A 86 -20.46 -2.00 -1.40
C ASN A 86 -21.63 -2.99 -1.39
N GLU A 87 -21.43 -4.22 -1.91
CA GLU A 87 -22.48 -5.24 -2.04
C GLU A 87 -22.68 -6.10 -0.80
N ASN A 88 -21.64 -6.30 0.03
CA ASN A 88 -21.60 -7.29 1.12
C ASN A 88 -21.44 -6.66 2.52
N THR A 89 -22.29 -5.71 2.89
CA THR A 89 -22.25 -5.05 4.19
C THR A 89 -23.11 -5.79 5.21
N ARG A 90 -22.47 -6.46 6.20
CA ARG A 90 -23.16 -7.03 7.36
C ARG A 90 -22.99 -6.11 8.56
N SER A 91 -23.91 -5.18 8.74
CA SER A 91 -23.83 -4.13 9.78
C SER A 91 -24.09 -4.64 11.20
N GLY A 92 -24.72 -5.81 11.38
CA GLY A 92 -25.07 -6.36 12.70
C GLY A 92 -23.88 -6.78 13.58
N ASP A 93 -22.72 -7.07 12.98
CA ASP A 93 -21.55 -7.59 13.70
C ASP A 93 -20.78 -6.52 14.51
N TYR A 94 -21.17 -5.25 14.42
CA TYR A 94 -20.39 -4.10 14.97
C TYR A 94 -21.08 -3.35 16.12
N GLY A 95 -22.23 -3.85 16.62
CA GLY A 95 -22.99 -3.17 17.69
C GLY A 95 -22.19 -2.89 18.96
N ASN A 96 -21.35 -3.83 19.38
CA ASN A 96 -20.53 -3.71 20.59
C ASN A 96 -19.30 -2.82 20.39
N VAL A 97 -18.77 -2.70 19.17
CA VAL A 97 -17.55 -1.92 18.87
C VAL A 97 -17.79 -0.41 18.95
N ALA A 98 -19.04 0.02 18.86
CA ALA A 98 -19.39 1.45 18.96
C ALA A 98 -19.09 2.03 20.35
N LEU A 99 -19.22 1.21 21.40
CA LEU A 99 -18.99 1.63 22.80
C LEU A 99 -17.73 1.03 23.41
N VAL A 100 -17.22 -0.10 22.87
CA VAL A 100 -16.04 -0.78 23.39
C VAL A 100 -14.98 -0.81 22.26
N PRO A 101 -14.06 0.16 22.22
CA PRO A 101 -13.13 0.33 21.12
C PRO A 101 -12.13 -0.82 21.04
N ARG A 102 -11.82 -1.24 19.81
CA ARG A 102 -10.78 -2.26 19.56
C ARG A 102 -9.40 -1.72 19.95
N PRO A 103 -8.62 -2.47 20.72
CA PRO A 103 -7.23 -2.12 21.00
C PRO A 103 -6.43 -1.94 19.71
N SER A 104 -5.56 -0.94 19.66
CA SER A 104 -4.71 -0.62 18.50
C SER A 104 -5.46 -0.29 17.19
N HIS A 105 -6.78 -0.06 17.24
CA HIS A 105 -7.58 0.44 16.12
C HIS A 105 -7.84 1.94 16.24
N SER A 106 -8.39 2.55 15.19
CA SER A 106 -8.78 3.97 15.18
C SER A 106 -10.06 4.28 15.97
N ASP A 107 -10.75 3.30 16.52
CA ASP A 107 -12.09 3.47 17.11
C ASP A 107 -12.13 4.57 18.19
N TYR A 108 -11.24 4.48 19.19
CA TYR A 108 -11.20 5.49 20.28
C TYR A 108 -10.72 6.87 19.80
N PRO A 109 -9.59 7.01 19.08
CA PRO A 109 -9.19 8.32 18.55
C PRO A 109 -10.24 8.95 17.64
N ALA A 110 -10.92 8.16 16.80
CA ALA A 110 -11.99 8.65 15.94
C ALA A 110 -13.23 9.06 16.75
N TYR A 111 -13.62 8.28 17.76
CA TYR A 111 -14.70 8.64 18.68
C TYR A 111 -14.46 10.00 19.30
N VAL A 112 -13.28 10.24 19.87
CA VAL A 112 -12.92 11.53 20.48
C VAL A 112 -12.91 12.65 19.44
N LYS A 113 -12.24 12.43 18.30
CA LYS A 113 -12.08 13.43 17.25
C LYS A 113 -13.40 13.90 16.65
N TYR A 114 -14.34 12.97 16.45
CA TYR A 114 -15.62 13.26 15.78
C TYR A 114 -16.81 13.30 16.73
N GLY A 115 -16.57 13.28 18.06
CA GLY A 115 -17.64 13.31 19.07
C GLY A 115 -18.62 12.14 18.95
N GLY A 116 -18.11 10.96 18.60
CA GLY A 116 -18.91 9.74 18.44
C GLY A 116 -19.82 9.71 17.20
N ARG A 117 -19.62 10.61 16.22
CA ARG A 117 -20.46 10.72 15.01
C ARG A 117 -19.86 10.03 13.77
N ASN A 118 -18.68 9.43 13.90
CA ASN A 118 -18.06 8.66 12.80
C ASN A 118 -18.77 7.32 12.62
N ASP A 119 -18.83 6.83 11.37
CA ASP A 119 -19.29 5.45 11.09
C ASP A 119 -18.24 4.45 11.61
N VAL A 120 -18.61 3.66 12.61
CA VAL A 120 -17.73 2.64 13.21
C VAL A 120 -17.82 1.29 12.50
N ARG A 121 -18.85 1.09 11.65
CA ARG A 121 -19.10 -0.19 10.97
C ARG A 121 -17.96 -0.52 10.02
N GLY A 122 -17.35 -1.69 10.21
CA GLY A 122 -16.19 -2.12 9.41
C GLY A 122 -14.97 -1.19 9.46
N GLY A 123 -14.93 -0.27 10.46
CA GLY A 123 -13.89 0.75 10.59
C GLY A 123 -14.14 2.03 9.80
N GLY A 124 -15.31 2.16 9.15
CA GLY A 124 -15.72 3.35 8.41
C GLY A 124 -14.69 3.81 7.37
N HIS A 125 -14.34 5.08 7.41
CA HIS A 125 -13.32 5.66 6.54
C HIS A 125 -11.86 5.28 6.92
N PHE A 126 -11.64 4.68 8.10
CA PHE A 126 -10.32 4.17 8.54
C PHE A 126 -10.09 2.70 8.13
N SER A 127 -11.02 2.09 7.44
CA SER A 127 -10.95 0.71 7.00
C SER A 127 -9.90 0.51 5.91
N GLY A 128 -9.21 -0.64 5.94
CA GLY A 128 -8.38 -1.11 4.83
C GLY A 128 -9.13 -1.23 3.49
N ARG A 129 -10.47 -1.22 3.51
CA ARG A 129 -11.31 -1.19 2.30
C ARG A 129 -11.01 0.03 1.42
N LEU A 130 -10.71 1.17 2.03
CA LEU A 130 -10.41 2.43 1.34
C LEU A 130 -9.09 2.40 0.54
N THR A 131 -8.33 1.31 0.64
CA THR A 131 -7.16 1.08 -0.23
C THR A 131 -7.55 0.62 -1.64
N ALA A 132 -8.80 0.18 -1.88
CA ALA A 132 -9.23 -0.20 -3.23
C ALA A 132 -9.23 0.97 -4.23
N PRO A 133 -9.78 2.16 -3.91
CA PRO A 133 -9.60 3.35 -4.74
C PRO A 133 -8.14 3.77 -4.96
N LEU A 134 -7.27 3.60 -3.96
CA LEU A 134 -5.83 3.87 -4.11
C LEU A 134 -5.19 2.91 -5.12
N VAL A 135 -5.56 1.61 -5.09
CA VAL A 135 -5.05 0.62 -6.08
C VAL A 135 -5.53 0.96 -7.49
N PHE A 136 -6.76 1.41 -7.65
CA PHE A 136 -7.25 1.92 -8.94
C PHE A 136 -6.40 3.08 -9.45
N ALA A 137 -6.17 4.10 -8.62
CA ALA A 137 -5.34 5.26 -8.98
C ALA A 137 -3.90 4.84 -9.32
N GLY A 138 -3.32 3.91 -8.54
CA GLY A 138 -2.01 3.35 -8.80
C GLY A 138 -1.92 2.55 -10.10
N ALA A 139 -2.97 1.83 -10.47
CA ALA A 139 -3.02 1.10 -11.74
C ALA A 139 -3.02 2.06 -12.96
N ILE A 140 -3.69 3.22 -12.86
CA ILE A 140 -3.58 4.29 -13.87
C ILE A 140 -2.16 4.87 -13.88
N ALA A 141 -1.59 5.12 -12.70
CA ALA A 141 -0.22 5.65 -12.58
C ALA A 141 0.83 4.70 -13.19
N LYS A 142 0.72 3.39 -12.96
CA LYS A 142 1.59 2.38 -13.58
C LYS A 142 1.55 2.43 -15.10
N GLN A 143 0.37 2.66 -15.70
CA GLN A 143 0.22 2.76 -17.15
C GLN A 143 0.89 4.03 -17.70
N TYR A 144 0.78 5.16 -16.99
CA TYR A 144 1.53 6.37 -17.33
C TYR A 144 3.05 6.13 -17.22
N LEU A 145 3.51 5.58 -16.12
CA LEU A 145 4.93 5.30 -15.85
C LEU A 145 5.53 4.35 -16.89
N ALA A 146 4.78 3.32 -17.29
CA ALA A 146 5.23 2.36 -18.31
C ALA A 146 5.52 3.03 -19.66
N GLN A 147 4.80 4.10 -20.04
CA GLN A 147 5.08 4.89 -21.24
C GLN A 147 6.40 5.67 -21.12
N GLN A 148 6.83 5.97 -19.91
CA GLN A 148 8.12 6.61 -19.60
C GLN A 148 9.26 5.61 -19.39
N GLY A 149 8.98 4.29 -19.56
CA GLY A 149 9.96 3.24 -19.30
C GLY A 149 10.17 2.94 -17.82
N VAL A 150 9.30 3.43 -16.93
CA VAL A 150 9.36 3.21 -15.47
C VAL A 150 8.43 2.09 -15.08
N PHE A 151 8.91 1.11 -14.31
CA PHE A 151 8.15 -0.05 -13.83
C PHE A 151 8.26 -0.17 -12.32
N VAL A 152 7.12 -0.44 -11.67
CA VAL A 152 7.01 -0.60 -10.20
C VAL A 152 6.52 -1.99 -9.89
N GLY A 153 7.12 -2.64 -8.89
CA GLY A 153 6.67 -3.93 -8.37
C GLY A 153 7.10 -4.12 -6.93
N ALA A 154 6.43 -5.03 -6.24
CA ALA A 154 6.70 -5.31 -4.83
C ALA A 154 6.52 -6.79 -4.51
N HIS A 155 7.11 -7.22 -3.40
CA HIS A 155 6.96 -8.55 -2.86
C HIS A 155 6.89 -8.54 -1.34
N ILE A 156 6.49 -9.66 -0.77
CA ILE A 156 6.46 -9.88 0.68
C ILE A 156 7.89 -10.17 1.15
N ALA A 157 8.52 -9.22 1.82
CA ALA A 157 9.87 -9.40 2.34
C ALA A 157 9.90 -10.19 3.66
N LYS A 158 8.81 -10.14 4.45
CA LYS A 158 8.74 -10.82 5.74
C LYS A 158 7.30 -11.04 6.19
N VAL A 159 7.01 -12.19 6.80
CA VAL A 159 5.80 -12.44 7.61
C VAL A 159 6.21 -13.03 8.95
N GLY A 160 5.85 -12.35 10.05
CA GLY A 160 6.30 -12.78 11.39
C GLY A 160 7.82 -12.86 11.47
N GLY A 161 8.33 -14.06 11.81
CA GLY A 161 9.77 -14.34 11.86
C GLY A 161 10.39 -14.80 10.55
N VAL A 162 9.57 -15.17 9.54
CA VAL A 162 10.03 -15.72 8.26
C VAL A 162 10.36 -14.60 7.29
N LYS A 163 11.57 -14.62 6.72
CA LYS A 163 12.05 -13.66 5.71
C LYS A 163 12.11 -14.31 4.33
N ASP A 164 11.81 -13.55 3.30
CA ASP A 164 12.18 -13.84 1.91
C ASP A 164 13.58 -13.29 1.60
N ALA A 165 14.13 -13.65 0.43
CA ALA A 165 15.21 -12.88 -0.17
C ALA A 165 14.75 -11.43 -0.43
N LEU A 166 15.70 -10.50 -0.43
CA LEU A 166 15.45 -9.12 -0.87
C LEU A 166 15.90 -8.99 -2.33
N PHE A 167 15.42 -7.94 -3.01
CA PHE A 167 15.96 -7.58 -4.32
C PHE A 167 17.47 -7.37 -4.24
N ASP A 168 18.21 -7.78 -5.28
CA ASP A 168 19.55 -7.22 -5.51
C ASP A 168 19.36 -5.76 -5.97
N PRO A 169 19.72 -4.76 -5.13
CA PRO A 169 19.42 -3.36 -5.41
C PRO A 169 20.12 -2.83 -6.67
N ASN A 170 21.11 -3.57 -7.19
CA ASN A 170 21.84 -3.20 -8.42
C ASN A 170 21.31 -3.90 -9.68
N SER A 171 20.47 -4.93 -9.55
CA SER A 171 20.09 -5.82 -10.65
C SER A 171 18.63 -6.24 -10.57
N ILE A 172 17.71 -5.26 -10.61
CA ILE A 172 16.27 -5.52 -10.68
C ILE A 172 15.82 -5.37 -12.12
N ASP A 173 15.20 -6.41 -12.68
CA ASP A 173 14.66 -6.40 -14.03
C ASP A 173 13.13 -6.34 -14.08
N LYS A 174 12.60 -5.93 -15.22
CA LYS A 174 11.16 -5.83 -15.47
C LYS A 174 10.46 -7.19 -15.41
N GLU A 175 11.14 -8.26 -15.82
CA GLU A 175 10.58 -9.61 -15.85
C GLU A 175 10.28 -10.11 -14.44
N THR A 176 11.21 -9.88 -13.51
CA THR A 176 11.02 -10.15 -12.08
C THR A 176 9.83 -9.38 -11.52
N LEU A 177 9.72 -8.06 -11.80
CA LEU A 177 8.59 -7.26 -11.33
C LEU A 177 7.25 -7.73 -11.90
N ASN A 178 7.23 -8.11 -13.18
CA ASN A 178 6.03 -8.66 -13.82
C ASN A 178 5.62 -10.00 -13.20
N ARG A 179 6.57 -10.94 -13.00
CA ARG A 179 6.31 -12.22 -12.35
C ARG A 179 5.69 -12.05 -10.96
N LEU A 180 6.19 -11.10 -10.18
CA LEU A 180 5.63 -10.77 -8.86
C LEU A 180 4.21 -10.21 -8.97
N SER A 181 3.94 -9.38 -9.98
CA SER A 181 2.60 -8.82 -10.22
C SER A 181 1.59 -9.87 -10.71
N ASP A 182 2.04 -11.01 -11.24
CA ASP A 182 1.21 -12.13 -11.65
C ASP A 182 0.89 -13.09 -10.48
N SER A 183 1.64 -12.98 -9.37
CA SER A 183 1.50 -13.87 -8.23
C SER A 183 0.39 -13.43 -7.27
N THR A 184 -0.34 -14.39 -6.72
CA THR A 184 -1.30 -14.19 -5.63
C THR A 184 -0.63 -14.06 -4.26
N PHE A 185 0.60 -14.60 -4.14
CA PHE A 185 1.46 -14.48 -2.96
C PHE A 185 2.87 -14.13 -3.44
N ALA A 186 3.11 -12.84 -3.61
CA ALA A 186 4.31 -12.35 -4.27
C ALA A 186 5.55 -12.50 -3.38
N VAL A 187 6.42 -13.44 -3.69
CA VAL A 187 7.72 -13.68 -3.05
C VAL A 187 8.78 -13.93 -4.12
N LEU A 188 10.05 -13.74 -3.78
CA LEU A 188 11.18 -14.07 -4.65
C LEU A 188 11.52 -15.57 -4.57
N ASN A 189 11.47 -16.14 -3.36
CA ASN A 189 11.79 -17.54 -3.12
C ASN A 189 10.51 -18.36 -2.79
N PRO A 190 10.17 -19.40 -3.57
CA PRO A 190 9.02 -20.26 -3.28
C PRO A 190 9.05 -20.95 -1.91
N GLU A 191 10.22 -21.28 -1.38
CA GLU A 191 10.36 -21.87 -0.03
C GLU A 191 9.90 -20.89 1.06
N ALA A 192 10.18 -19.59 0.89
CA ALA A 192 9.69 -18.56 1.79
C ALA A 192 8.16 -18.47 1.80
N GLU A 193 7.49 -18.68 0.64
CA GLU A 193 6.04 -18.72 0.56
C GLU A 193 5.44 -19.80 1.45
N GLU A 194 5.93 -21.04 1.36
CA GLU A 194 5.42 -22.16 2.16
C GLU A 194 5.56 -21.87 3.66
N ASN A 195 6.75 -21.43 4.09
CA ASN A 195 7.03 -21.11 5.48
C ASN A 195 6.19 -19.91 6.00
N MET A 196 6.01 -18.87 5.20
CA MET A 196 5.16 -17.72 5.54
C MET A 196 3.68 -18.12 5.67
N ARG A 197 3.19 -18.98 4.77
CA ARG A 197 1.82 -19.51 4.84
C ARG A 197 1.61 -20.34 6.10
N ALA A 198 2.59 -21.13 6.53
CA ALA A 198 2.52 -21.88 7.78
C ALA A 198 2.42 -20.94 9.00
N VAL A 199 3.15 -19.84 9.03
CA VAL A 199 3.05 -18.82 10.10
C VAL A 199 1.67 -18.15 10.11
N ILE A 200 1.13 -17.81 8.96
CA ILE A 200 -0.22 -17.21 8.85
C ILE A 200 -1.29 -18.18 9.37
N GLU A 201 -1.19 -19.46 8.97
CA GLU A 201 -2.14 -20.50 9.42
C GLU A 201 -2.03 -20.74 10.94
N ALA A 202 -0.81 -20.76 11.49
CA ALA A 202 -0.63 -20.85 12.95
C ALA A 202 -1.27 -19.68 13.70
N ALA A 203 -1.14 -18.45 13.17
CA ALA A 203 -1.80 -17.28 13.73
C ALA A 203 -3.33 -17.42 13.67
N ARG A 204 -3.87 -17.89 12.54
CA ARG A 204 -5.31 -18.13 12.34
C ARG A 204 -5.86 -19.14 13.35
N LEU A 205 -5.18 -20.27 13.54
CA LEU A 205 -5.57 -21.32 14.49
C LEU A 205 -5.55 -20.82 15.94
N GLN A 206 -4.66 -19.88 16.24
CA GLN A 206 -4.61 -19.22 17.55
C GLN A 206 -5.59 -18.06 17.70
N GLN A 207 -6.49 -17.83 16.72
CA GLN A 207 -7.42 -16.70 16.70
C GLN A 207 -6.70 -15.34 16.81
N ASN A 208 -5.49 -15.25 16.27
CA ASN A 208 -4.57 -14.13 16.33
C ASN A 208 -4.28 -13.61 14.91
N SER A 209 -3.42 -12.60 14.82
CA SER A 209 -2.93 -12.05 13.56
C SER A 209 -1.42 -11.88 13.59
N VAL A 210 -0.82 -11.82 12.40
CA VAL A 210 0.61 -11.62 12.22
C VAL A 210 0.86 -10.48 11.22
N GLY A 211 1.87 -9.66 11.49
CA GLY A 211 2.35 -8.60 10.63
C GLY A 211 3.52 -9.06 9.76
N GLY A 212 4.08 -8.13 9.00
CA GLY A 212 5.25 -8.39 8.18
C GLY A 212 5.77 -7.13 7.51
N SER A 213 6.56 -7.30 6.46
CA SER A 213 7.05 -6.19 5.63
C SER A 213 6.95 -6.52 4.16
N ILE A 214 6.88 -5.47 3.37
CA ILE A 214 6.83 -5.49 1.91
C ILE A 214 8.05 -4.73 1.42
N GLU A 215 8.79 -5.30 0.46
CA GLU A 215 9.80 -4.59 -0.29
C GLU A 215 9.21 -4.17 -1.64
N CYS A 216 9.45 -2.92 -2.03
CA CYS A 216 8.97 -2.35 -3.29
C CYS A 216 10.13 -1.73 -4.04
N ALA A 217 10.15 -1.92 -5.36
CA ALA A 217 11.14 -1.33 -6.23
C ALA A 217 10.50 -0.61 -7.41
N ALA A 218 11.18 0.45 -7.88
CA ALA A 218 10.88 1.08 -9.15
C ALA A 218 12.16 1.21 -9.98
N ILE A 219 12.10 0.78 -11.24
CA ILE A 219 13.22 0.80 -12.20
C ILE A 219 12.93 1.75 -13.36
N GLY A 220 13.97 2.22 -14.02
CA GLY A 220 13.87 3.09 -15.20
C GLY A 220 13.64 4.57 -14.86
N LEU A 221 13.75 4.97 -13.60
CA LEU A 221 13.63 6.37 -13.20
C LEU A 221 14.77 7.21 -13.78
N PRO A 222 14.49 8.39 -14.37
CA PRO A 222 15.53 9.32 -14.77
C PRO A 222 16.26 9.89 -13.54
N VAL A 223 17.51 10.34 -13.72
CA VAL A 223 18.27 11.01 -12.65
C VAL A 223 17.67 12.38 -12.37
N GLY A 224 17.58 12.77 -11.09
CA GLY A 224 17.24 14.13 -10.68
C GLY A 224 15.73 14.39 -10.48
N VAL A 225 14.88 13.37 -10.47
CA VAL A 225 13.46 13.51 -10.09
C VAL A 225 13.33 13.69 -8.58
N GLY A 226 12.50 14.60 -8.14
CA GLY A 226 12.36 15.00 -6.75
C GLY A 226 13.05 16.34 -6.48
N GLY A 227 13.27 16.65 -5.22
CA GLY A 227 13.86 17.92 -4.80
C GLY A 227 14.57 17.80 -3.46
N ASN A 228 14.88 18.94 -2.88
CA ASN A 228 15.53 19.02 -1.58
C ASN A 228 14.52 19.16 -0.43
N MET A 229 14.98 19.00 0.81
CA MET A 229 14.26 19.23 2.05
C MET A 229 12.90 18.46 2.08
N PHE A 230 11.77 19.15 1.95
CA PHE A 230 10.43 18.62 2.05
C PHE A 230 9.84 18.10 0.72
N SER A 231 10.56 18.31 -0.38
CA SER A 231 10.17 17.85 -1.73
C SER A 231 10.99 16.62 -2.18
N THR A 232 11.66 15.94 -1.24
CA THR A 232 12.43 14.73 -1.54
C THR A 232 11.52 13.59 -1.96
N VAL A 233 12.04 12.65 -2.77
CA VAL A 233 11.37 11.41 -3.12
C VAL A 233 10.93 10.66 -1.87
N GLU A 234 11.83 10.57 -0.87
CA GLU A 234 11.53 9.89 0.39
C GLU A 234 10.39 10.57 1.15
N SER A 235 10.37 11.91 1.24
CA SER A 235 9.30 12.64 1.94
C SER A 235 7.94 12.40 1.29
N LYS A 236 7.87 12.50 -0.04
CA LYS A 236 6.62 12.35 -0.80
C LYS A 236 6.09 10.92 -0.73
N LEU A 237 6.95 9.94 -0.99
CA LEU A 237 6.54 8.53 -0.92
C LEU A 237 6.21 8.10 0.50
N SER A 238 6.98 8.53 1.51
CA SER A 238 6.67 8.20 2.92
C SER A 238 5.31 8.75 3.34
N ALA A 239 4.96 9.99 2.95
CA ALA A 239 3.66 10.58 3.25
C ALA A 239 2.50 9.72 2.69
N LEU A 240 2.62 9.24 1.45
CA LEU A 240 1.65 8.35 0.82
C LEU A 240 1.60 6.98 1.50
N LEU A 241 2.76 6.38 1.78
CA LEU A 241 2.88 5.06 2.38
C LEU A 241 2.33 5.03 3.81
N PHE A 242 2.61 6.05 4.63
CA PHE A 242 1.99 6.18 5.97
C PHE A 242 0.50 6.48 5.92
N GLY A 243 -0.04 6.92 4.78
CA GLY A 243 -1.48 7.02 4.52
C GLY A 243 -2.18 5.66 4.39
N ILE A 244 -1.45 4.59 4.11
CA ILE A 244 -1.98 3.22 4.04
C ILE A 244 -2.27 2.72 5.45
N PRO A 245 -3.51 2.24 5.76
CA PRO A 245 -3.81 1.65 7.05
C PRO A 245 -2.84 0.52 7.43
N ALA A 246 -2.44 0.47 8.69
CA ALA A 246 -1.51 -0.49 9.28
C ALA A 246 -0.02 -0.31 8.95
N VAL A 247 0.38 0.61 8.11
CA VAL A 247 1.79 0.98 7.93
C VAL A 247 2.33 1.61 9.20
N LYS A 248 3.52 1.15 9.64
CA LYS A 248 4.21 1.59 10.87
C LYS A 248 5.67 1.93 10.68
N GLY A 249 6.23 1.65 9.52
CA GLY A 249 7.61 1.99 9.20
C GLY A 249 7.81 2.03 7.69
N VAL A 250 8.67 2.92 7.24
CA VAL A 250 9.14 3.05 5.86
C VAL A 250 10.63 3.27 5.92
N GLN A 251 11.39 2.58 5.08
CA GLN A 251 12.83 2.80 4.93
C GLN A 251 13.23 2.70 3.46
N PHE A 252 14.29 3.41 3.10
CA PHE A 252 14.88 3.41 1.76
C PHE A 252 16.30 2.84 1.83
N GLY A 253 16.64 1.97 0.86
CA GLY A 253 17.93 1.27 0.85
C GLY A 253 18.20 0.55 2.19
N LEU A 254 19.39 0.76 2.76
CA LEU A 254 19.78 0.18 4.06
C LEU A 254 18.92 0.71 5.25
N GLY A 255 18.25 1.86 5.09
CA GLY A 255 17.36 2.39 6.11
C GLY A 255 18.03 2.51 7.49
N PHE A 256 17.51 1.81 8.50
CA PHE A 256 18.05 1.87 9.87
C PHE A 256 19.44 1.23 10.04
N ASP A 257 19.86 0.38 9.10
CA ASP A 257 21.20 -0.25 9.16
C ASP A 257 22.34 0.76 8.93
N PHE A 258 22.04 1.92 8.32
CA PHE A 258 22.99 3.04 8.25
C PHE A 258 23.51 3.50 9.62
N ALA A 259 22.68 3.35 10.68
CA ALA A 259 23.05 3.83 12.02
C ALA A 259 24.28 3.10 12.62
N GLY A 260 24.58 1.89 12.14
CA GLY A 260 25.76 1.11 12.56
C GLY A 260 26.89 1.09 11.54
N ALA A 261 26.74 1.76 10.39
CA ALA A 261 27.68 1.68 9.28
C ALA A 261 28.74 2.79 9.29
N PHE A 262 29.90 2.52 8.71
CA PHE A 262 30.89 3.54 8.42
C PHE A 262 30.71 4.05 6.98
N GLY A 263 30.90 5.34 6.74
CA GLY A 263 30.69 5.96 5.43
C GLY A 263 31.47 5.27 4.30
N ALA A 264 32.70 4.82 4.55
CA ALA A 264 33.52 4.13 3.56
C ALA A 264 32.89 2.80 3.09
N ASP A 265 32.07 2.14 3.94
CA ASP A 265 31.48 0.84 3.64
C ASP A 265 30.13 0.96 2.91
N VAL A 266 29.47 2.11 3.01
CA VAL A 266 28.09 2.29 2.52
C VAL A 266 27.91 3.44 1.52
N ASN A 267 28.95 4.23 1.24
CA ASN A 267 28.88 5.24 0.20
C ASN A 267 28.78 4.59 -1.19
N ASP A 268 27.75 4.97 -1.94
CA ASP A 268 27.53 4.49 -3.31
C ASP A 268 28.50 5.18 -4.28
N GLY A 269 29.58 4.46 -4.66
CA GLY A 269 30.60 4.96 -5.55
C GLY A 269 30.10 5.12 -7.00
N TYR A 270 30.68 6.03 -7.76
CA TYR A 270 30.36 6.26 -9.16
C TYR A 270 31.26 5.48 -10.11
N THR A 271 30.69 5.08 -11.25
CA THR A 271 31.44 4.51 -12.39
C THR A 271 30.82 4.98 -13.70
N VAL A 272 31.41 4.56 -14.83
CA VAL A 272 30.84 4.77 -16.17
C VAL A 272 30.49 3.43 -16.78
N ARG A 273 29.21 3.26 -17.19
CA ARG A 273 28.72 2.12 -17.97
C ARG A 273 28.02 2.65 -19.23
N ASP A 274 28.41 2.14 -20.38
CA ASP A 274 27.86 2.54 -21.71
C ASP A 274 27.82 4.05 -21.92
N GLY A 275 28.89 4.74 -21.48
CA GLY A 275 29.04 6.19 -21.62
C GLY A 275 28.19 7.05 -20.70
N LYS A 276 27.52 6.43 -19.70
CA LYS A 276 26.71 7.12 -18.71
C LYS A 276 27.25 6.89 -17.30
N VAL A 277 27.02 7.87 -16.41
CA VAL A 277 27.33 7.72 -14.99
C VAL A 277 26.41 6.64 -14.41
N ALA A 278 26.99 5.73 -13.64
CA ALA A 278 26.28 4.68 -12.92
C ALA A 278 26.83 4.54 -11.51
N LEU A 279 26.06 3.88 -10.63
CA LEU A 279 26.49 3.56 -9.27
C LEU A 279 27.17 2.18 -9.23
N LEU A 280 28.16 2.02 -8.33
CA LEU A 280 28.80 0.73 -8.02
C LEU A 280 27.98 -0.09 -7.02
N SER A 281 27.25 0.61 -6.15
CA SER A 281 26.31 0.05 -5.15
C SER A 281 25.06 0.91 -5.08
N ASN A 282 24.06 0.47 -4.34
CA ASN A 282 22.79 1.19 -4.20
C ASN A 282 22.27 1.11 -2.75
N ASN A 283 23.15 1.39 -1.81
CA ASN A 283 22.84 1.37 -0.37
C ASN A 283 21.80 2.43 0.01
N ASN A 284 21.78 3.56 -0.72
CA ASN A 284 20.80 4.64 -0.54
C ASN A 284 19.44 4.35 -1.19
N GLY A 285 19.24 3.17 -1.81
CA GLY A 285 17.95 2.77 -2.37
C GLY A 285 17.50 3.65 -3.54
N GLY A 286 18.43 4.15 -4.36
CA GLY A 286 18.13 4.92 -5.58
C GLY A 286 17.85 6.40 -5.36
N VAL A 287 18.07 6.95 -4.15
CA VAL A 287 17.82 8.35 -3.82
C VAL A 287 19.07 8.97 -3.19
N LEU A 288 19.54 10.07 -3.75
CA LEU A 288 20.69 10.83 -3.25
C LEU A 288 20.29 12.31 -3.14
N GLY A 289 20.43 12.89 -1.95
CA GLY A 289 20.07 14.28 -1.70
C GLY A 289 18.58 14.60 -1.95
N GLY A 290 17.71 13.58 -1.84
CA GLY A 290 16.27 13.72 -2.08
C GLY A 290 15.81 13.50 -3.52
N MET A 291 16.75 13.23 -4.43
CA MET A 291 16.47 13.05 -5.85
C MET A 291 16.86 11.63 -6.31
N THR A 292 16.18 11.14 -7.34
CA THR A 292 16.53 9.87 -7.97
C THR A 292 17.94 9.86 -8.52
N SER A 293 18.68 8.79 -8.29
CA SER A 293 20.06 8.61 -8.74
C SER A 293 20.21 7.94 -10.11
N GLY A 294 19.09 7.44 -10.68
CA GLY A 294 19.09 6.59 -11.88
C GLY A 294 19.28 5.09 -11.58
N ALA A 295 19.69 4.73 -10.37
CA ALA A 295 19.63 3.35 -9.89
C ALA A 295 18.17 2.96 -9.51
N PRO A 296 17.86 1.67 -9.34
CA PRO A 296 16.55 1.26 -8.86
C PRO A 296 16.18 1.95 -7.54
N LEU A 297 14.99 2.51 -7.47
CA LEU A 297 14.41 2.92 -6.20
C LEU A 297 14.02 1.67 -5.43
N VAL A 298 14.51 1.50 -4.20
CA VAL A 298 14.20 0.36 -3.34
C VAL A 298 13.81 0.86 -1.95
N LEU A 299 12.65 0.42 -1.48
CA LEU A 299 12.13 0.78 -0.16
C LEU A 299 11.44 -0.41 0.50
N GLN A 300 11.33 -0.38 1.82
CA GLN A 300 10.58 -1.37 2.60
C GLN A 300 9.53 -0.70 3.47
N VAL A 301 8.40 -1.40 3.64
CA VAL A 301 7.25 -0.94 4.42
C VAL A 301 6.88 -1.97 5.46
N ALA A 302 6.84 -1.58 6.73
CA ALA A 302 6.40 -2.42 7.83
C ALA A 302 4.89 -2.33 8.04
N ILE A 303 4.22 -3.48 8.05
CA ILE A 303 2.78 -3.63 8.25
C ILE A 303 2.54 -4.29 9.62
N LYS A 304 1.82 -3.60 10.51
CA LYS A 304 1.46 -4.18 11.81
C LYS A 304 0.42 -5.29 11.68
N PRO A 305 0.32 -6.21 12.66
CA PRO A 305 -0.76 -7.18 12.72
C PRO A 305 -2.14 -6.50 12.74
N THR A 306 -3.14 -7.16 12.19
CA THR A 306 -4.53 -6.70 12.24
C THR A 306 -5.01 -6.64 13.69
N PRO A 307 -5.55 -5.51 14.19
CA PRO A 307 -5.97 -5.39 15.58
C PRO A 307 -7.28 -6.15 15.88
N SER A 308 -8.06 -6.46 14.86
CA SER A 308 -9.28 -7.24 14.99
C SER A 308 -8.95 -8.73 15.07
N ILE A 309 -8.81 -9.26 16.28
CA ILE A 309 -8.54 -10.67 16.57
C ILE A 309 -9.65 -11.24 17.47
N SER A 310 -9.85 -12.56 17.43
CA SER A 310 -10.88 -13.21 18.24
C SER A 310 -10.43 -13.62 19.64
N GLN A 311 -9.16 -13.36 19.98
CA GLN A 311 -8.70 -13.48 21.37
C GLN A 311 -9.32 -12.36 22.23
N PRO A 312 -9.67 -12.64 23.50
CA PRO A 312 -10.11 -11.60 24.43
C PRO A 312 -9.02 -10.54 24.64
N GLN A 313 -9.40 -9.28 24.55
CA GLN A 313 -8.49 -8.14 24.69
C GLN A 313 -9.01 -7.14 25.72
N PRO A 314 -8.16 -6.54 26.55
CA PRO A 314 -8.57 -5.48 27.45
C PRO A 314 -9.00 -4.23 26.66
N SER A 315 -10.15 -3.67 27.03
CA SER A 315 -10.69 -2.44 26.50
C SER A 315 -11.43 -1.68 27.59
N VAL A 316 -12.23 -0.70 27.21
CA VAL A 316 -13.06 0.10 28.12
C VAL A 316 -14.42 0.34 27.49
N ASN A 317 -15.44 0.42 28.30
CA ASN A 317 -16.74 0.89 27.85
C ASN A 317 -16.78 2.43 27.91
N LEU A 318 -16.93 3.09 26.75
CA LEU A 318 -16.88 4.54 26.63
C LEU A 318 -18.10 5.25 27.24
N GLN A 319 -19.17 4.54 27.56
CA GLN A 319 -20.36 5.08 28.18
C GLN A 319 -20.28 5.02 29.72
N THR A 320 -19.85 3.87 30.25
CA THR A 320 -19.74 3.68 31.71
C THR A 320 -18.38 4.09 32.25
N MET A 321 -17.37 4.23 31.41
CA MET A 321 -15.96 4.49 31.75
C MET A 321 -15.35 3.40 32.62
N GLU A 322 -15.81 2.17 32.48
CA GLU A 322 -15.30 1.01 33.20
C GLU A 322 -14.46 0.10 32.30
N PRO A 323 -13.44 -0.60 32.83
CA PRO A 323 -12.73 -1.64 32.09
C PRO A 323 -13.67 -2.72 31.59
N GLU A 324 -13.49 -3.15 30.35
CA GLU A 324 -14.26 -4.20 29.71
C GLU A 324 -13.36 -5.10 28.86
N THR A 325 -13.71 -6.39 28.78
CA THR A 325 -13.00 -7.34 27.90
C THR A 325 -13.74 -7.42 26.57
N LEU A 326 -13.04 -7.08 25.49
CA LEU A 326 -13.58 -7.17 24.14
C LEU A 326 -13.17 -8.49 23.48
N THR A 327 -14.12 -9.24 22.99
CA THR A 327 -13.91 -10.38 22.07
C THR A 327 -14.58 -10.06 20.74
N ILE A 328 -13.79 -10.03 19.67
CA ILE A 328 -14.30 -9.68 18.34
C ILE A 328 -14.72 -10.97 17.63
N HIS A 329 -15.98 -11.05 17.26
CA HIS A 329 -16.53 -12.12 16.45
C HIS A 329 -16.62 -11.64 15.00
N GLY A 330 -16.00 -12.36 14.07
CA GLY A 330 -16.06 -11.97 12.65
C GLY A 330 -14.99 -12.65 11.81
N ARG A 331 -15.03 -12.38 10.50
CA ARG A 331 -14.08 -12.91 9.52
C ARG A 331 -12.98 -11.89 9.25
N HIS A 332 -11.91 -11.95 10.02
CA HIS A 332 -10.76 -11.07 9.87
C HIS A 332 -9.61 -11.78 9.17
N ASP A 333 -8.81 -11.01 8.41
CA ASP A 333 -7.58 -11.53 7.82
C ASP A 333 -6.56 -11.84 8.95
N PRO A 334 -6.04 -13.07 9.07
CA PRO A 334 -4.96 -13.36 10.00
C PRO A 334 -3.65 -12.66 9.61
N CYS A 335 -3.50 -12.29 8.33
CA CYS A 335 -2.38 -11.48 7.82
C CYS A 335 -2.85 -10.66 6.61
N ILE A 336 -2.66 -9.35 6.67
CA ILE A 336 -3.02 -8.45 5.56
C ILE A 336 -1.86 -8.20 4.59
N VAL A 337 -0.66 -8.67 4.89
CA VAL A 337 0.56 -8.37 4.11
C VAL A 337 0.43 -8.77 2.65
N PRO A 338 -0.07 -9.98 2.28
CA PRO A 338 -0.20 -10.36 0.87
C PRO A 338 -1.12 -9.41 0.08
N ARG A 339 -2.19 -8.93 0.71
CA ARG A 339 -3.14 -7.99 0.10
C ARG A 339 -2.63 -6.54 0.08
N ALA A 340 -1.67 -6.22 0.94
CA ALA A 340 -1.05 -4.89 1.00
C ALA A 340 0.02 -4.70 -0.09
N VAL A 341 0.56 -5.76 -0.69
CA VAL A 341 1.56 -5.68 -1.77
C VAL A 341 1.09 -4.75 -2.91
N PRO A 342 -0.06 -4.98 -3.58
CA PRO A 342 -0.52 -4.09 -4.65
C PRO A 342 -0.90 -2.69 -4.14
N VAL A 343 -1.19 -2.52 -2.85
CA VAL A 343 -1.47 -1.19 -2.27
C VAL A 343 -0.19 -0.37 -2.14
N VAL A 344 0.91 -1.00 -1.72
CA VAL A 344 2.24 -0.36 -1.64
C VAL A 344 2.72 0.00 -3.05
N GLU A 345 2.61 -0.93 -4.01
CA GLU A 345 2.92 -0.65 -5.43
C GLU A 345 2.12 0.55 -5.95
N ALA A 346 0.83 0.61 -5.65
CA ALA A 346 -0.06 1.68 -6.09
C ALA A 346 0.33 3.03 -5.51
N ALA A 347 0.65 3.09 -4.21
CA ALA A 347 1.08 4.32 -3.56
C ALA A 347 2.41 4.83 -4.13
N VAL A 348 3.37 3.93 -4.34
CA VAL A 348 4.67 4.27 -4.95
C VAL A 348 4.48 4.73 -6.39
N ALA A 349 3.69 4.01 -7.19
CA ALA A 349 3.44 4.40 -8.59
C ALA A 349 2.73 5.76 -8.69
N PHE A 350 1.73 6.01 -7.84
CA PHE A 350 1.02 7.30 -7.81
C PHE A 350 1.98 8.44 -7.44
N GLY A 351 2.79 8.27 -6.39
CA GLY A 351 3.75 9.29 -5.96
C GLY A 351 4.84 9.57 -6.99
N LEU A 352 5.33 8.53 -7.68
CA LEU A 352 6.30 8.69 -8.78
C LEU A 352 5.69 9.38 -10.00
N MET A 353 4.43 9.08 -10.34
CA MET A 353 3.73 9.79 -11.40
C MET A 353 3.58 11.28 -11.06
N ASP A 354 3.16 11.62 -9.85
CA ASP A 354 3.02 13.01 -9.38
C ASP A 354 4.35 13.76 -9.44
N LEU A 355 5.46 13.11 -9.04
CA LEU A 355 6.82 13.68 -9.12
C LEU A 355 7.30 13.87 -10.57
N LEU A 356 7.02 12.94 -11.48
CA LEU A 356 7.46 13.00 -12.88
C LEU A 356 6.68 14.03 -13.70
N ILE A 357 5.43 14.31 -13.36
CA ILE A 357 4.62 15.35 -14.02
C ILE A 357 5.09 16.77 -13.62
N GLN A 358 5.82 16.93 -12.51
CA GLN A 358 6.42 18.20 -12.10
C GLN A 358 7.60 18.65 -12.98
N GLY A 359 8.26 17.75 -13.65
CA GLY A 359 9.37 18.01 -14.56
C GLY A 359 8.85 18.28 -15.96
#